data_08c90b8f0a08a339a4dc60c33dd32da1
#
_entry.id   08c90b8f0a08a339a4dc60c33dd32da1
#
_cell.length_a   1.000
_cell.length_b   1.000
_cell.length_c   1.000
_cell.angle_alpha   90.00
_cell.angle_beta   90.00
_cell.angle_gamma   90.00
#
_symmetry.space_group_name_H-M   'P 1'
#
loop_
_entity.id
_entity.type
_entity.pdbx_description
1 polymer ?
#
loop_
_entity_poly.entity_id
_entity_poly.type
_entity_poly.pdbx_seq_one_letter_code
_entity_poly.pdbx_strand_id
1 'polypeptide(L)'
;GVDDYSGGYQVGEYLYSCGYHRALFIAETDKDSDSRRWNGFKQAMEKQGGFCSKSRLIVVPGEKRQRLSRYEELLPRFLEVKALAFSSDYGAIEAMNYFFDHGIKVPDQISIVGYDDSIYAEFVRPRLTTVHQDIHQKGVISLRRLHRMIEGETLKEMNIKSPVRLIKRESVKE
;
A
#
# COMPACT_ATOMS: atom_id res chain seq x y z
N GLY A 1 -9.51 2.40 14.25
CA GLY A 1 -8.62 2.42 13.09
C GLY A 1 -8.86 1.23 12.17
N VAL A 2 -8.02 1.07 11.15
CA VAL A 2 -7.97 -0.12 10.28
C VAL A 2 -6.82 -1.03 10.68
N ASP A 3 -6.85 -2.28 10.25
CA ASP A 3 -5.73 -3.22 10.50
C ASP A 3 -4.64 -3.05 9.43
N ASP A 4 -3.92 -1.93 9.53
CA ASP A 4 -2.82 -1.57 8.62
C ASP A 4 -1.75 -2.65 8.52
N TYR A 5 -1.46 -3.33 9.66
CA TYR A 5 -0.48 -4.40 9.67
C TYR A 5 -0.94 -5.61 8.84
N SER A 6 -2.18 -6.06 9.05
CA SER A 6 -2.76 -7.15 8.26
C SER A 6 -2.82 -6.82 6.77
N GLY A 7 -3.13 -5.56 6.43
CA GLY A 7 -3.13 -5.10 5.03
C GLY A 7 -1.75 -5.20 4.39
N GLY A 8 -0.73 -4.68 5.06
CA GLY A 8 0.65 -4.81 4.59
C GLY A 8 1.10 -6.27 4.48
N TYR A 9 0.71 -7.12 5.45
CA TYR A 9 1.02 -8.54 5.42
C TYR A 9 0.41 -9.24 4.18
N GLN A 10 -0.87 -8.97 3.87
CA GLN A 10 -1.53 -9.53 2.69
C GLN A 10 -0.84 -9.11 1.38
N VAL A 11 -0.36 -7.87 1.29
CA VAL A 11 0.41 -7.38 0.12
C VAL A 11 1.72 -8.14 -0.03
N GLY A 12 2.49 -8.29 1.05
CA GLY A 12 3.76 -9.01 1.02
C GLY A 12 3.59 -10.49 0.67
N GLU A 13 2.60 -11.15 1.26
CA GLU A 13 2.27 -12.55 0.99
C GLU A 13 1.85 -12.74 -0.48
N TYR A 14 1.02 -11.85 -1.01
CA TYR A 14 0.58 -11.91 -2.40
C TYR A 14 1.73 -11.70 -3.38
N LEU A 15 2.53 -10.65 -3.23
CA LEU A 15 3.68 -10.42 -4.11
C LEU A 15 4.68 -11.58 -4.07
N TYR A 16 4.92 -12.15 -2.90
CA TYR A 16 5.77 -13.33 -2.79
C TYR A 16 5.18 -14.53 -3.55
N SER A 17 3.88 -14.78 -3.44
CA SER A 17 3.20 -15.86 -4.16
C SER A 17 3.23 -15.71 -5.68
N CYS A 18 3.32 -14.47 -6.18
CA CYS A 18 3.53 -14.14 -7.59
C CYS A 18 5.03 -14.23 -8.03
N GLY A 19 5.92 -14.70 -7.14
CA GLY A 19 7.35 -14.87 -7.45
C GLY A 19 8.23 -13.62 -7.17
N TYR A 20 7.68 -12.55 -6.60
CA TYR A 20 8.44 -11.33 -6.30
C TYR A 20 9.11 -11.40 -4.92
N HIS A 21 10.26 -12.05 -4.84
CA HIS A 21 10.99 -12.24 -3.58
C HIS A 21 11.78 -11.01 -3.12
N ARG A 22 11.85 -9.94 -3.93
CA ARG A 22 12.67 -8.74 -3.70
C ARG A 22 11.91 -7.43 -3.93
N ALA A 23 10.62 -7.39 -3.64
CA ALA A 23 9.79 -6.20 -3.80
C ALA A 23 10.25 -5.01 -2.91
N LEU A 24 9.93 -3.78 -3.34
CA LEU A 24 10.11 -2.56 -2.54
C LEU A 24 8.78 -2.09 -1.99
N PHE A 25 8.82 -1.46 -0.82
CA PHE A 25 7.70 -0.76 -0.22
C PHE A 25 7.95 0.75 -0.29
N ILE A 26 7.03 1.49 -0.90
CA ILE A 26 7.11 2.93 -1.12
C ILE A 26 6.09 3.61 -0.22
N ALA A 27 6.54 4.52 0.62
CA ALA A 27 5.69 5.24 1.58
C ALA A 27 5.99 6.74 1.59
N GLU A 28 5.06 7.54 2.04
CA GLU A 28 5.25 8.99 2.23
C GLU A 28 5.90 9.28 3.59
N THR A 29 5.80 8.35 4.54
CA THR A 29 6.41 8.46 5.86
C THR A 29 6.84 7.08 6.38
N ASP A 30 7.70 7.04 7.38
CA ASP A 30 8.06 5.82 8.11
C ASP A 30 7.35 5.72 9.48
N LYS A 31 6.28 6.50 9.67
CA LYS A 31 5.52 6.60 10.92
C LYS A 31 4.07 6.12 10.73
N ASP A 32 3.35 6.06 11.84
CA ASP A 32 1.89 5.82 11.90
C ASP A 32 1.41 4.61 11.09
N SER A 33 0.43 4.82 10.21
CA SER A 33 -0.15 3.76 9.37
C SER A 33 0.87 3.16 8.40
N ASP A 34 1.71 3.99 7.78
CA ASP A 34 2.72 3.54 6.82
C ASP A 34 3.75 2.61 7.49
N SER A 35 4.17 2.94 8.72
CA SER A 35 5.03 2.05 9.51
C SER A 35 4.37 0.70 9.81
N ARG A 36 3.07 0.69 10.14
CA ARG A 36 2.34 -0.57 10.38
C ARG A 36 2.19 -1.40 9.11
N ARG A 37 1.85 -0.77 7.97
CA ARG A 37 1.77 -1.41 6.65
C ARG A 37 3.10 -2.00 6.24
N TRP A 38 4.19 -1.23 6.39
CA TRP A 38 5.54 -1.70 6.15
C TRP A 38 5.92 -2.90 7.02
N ASN A 39 5.63 -2.87 8.32
CA ASN A 39 5.97 -3.96 9.23
C ASN A 39 5.23 -5.25 8.88
N GLY A 40 3.96 -5.16 8.48
CA GLY A 40 3.20 -6.31 7.97
C GLY A 40 3.79 -6.87 6.68
N PHE A 41 4.05 -6.01 5.69
CA PHE A 41 4.70 -6.37 4.44
C PHE A 41 6.05 -7.07 4.66
N LYS A 42 6.90 -6.46 5.48
CA LYS A 42 8.20 -7.00 5.83
C LYS A 42 8.09 -8.40 6.44
N GLN A 43 7.22 -8.57 7.42
CA GLN A 43 7.05 -9.86 8.08
C GLN A 43 6.54 -10.93 7.12
N ALA A 44 5.61 -10.63 6.22
CA ALA A 44 5.12 -11.57 5.22
C ALA A 44 6.25 -12.01 4.29
N MET A 45 7.05 -11.09 3.79
CA MET A 45 8.19 -11.39 2.93
C MET A 45 9.23 -12.27 3.64
N GLU A 46 9.61 -11.93 4.89
CA GLU A 46 10.60 -12.69 5.68
C GLU A 46 10.11 -14.08 6.02
N LYS A 47 8.84 -14.26 6.42
CA LYS A 47 8.25 -15.55 6.75
C LYS A 47 8.26 -16.52 5.57
N GLN A 48 8.16 -16.02 4.36
CA GLN A 48 8.19 -16.83 3.14
C GLN A 48 9.62 -17.10 2.63
N GLY A 49 10.65 -16.63 3.34
CA GLY A 49 12.05 -16.77 2.94
C GLY A 49 12.56 -15.70 2.00
N GLY A 50 11.77 -14.65 1.75
CA GLY A 50 12.19 -13.46 1.01
C GLY A 50 13.10 -12.57 1.86
N PHE A 51 14.00 -11.84 1.20
CA PHE A 51 14.86 -10.88 1.87
C PHE A 51 14.17 -9.51 1.97
N CYS A 52 13.88 -9.04 3.18
CA CYS A 52 13.22 -7.76 3.40
C CYS A 52 13.89 -6.94 4.53
N SER A 53 15.02 -6.31 4.22
CA SER A 53 15.70 -5.37 5.14
C SER A 53 15.06 -3.98 5.10
N LYS A 54 15.40 -3.12 6.06
CA LYS A 54 14.94 -1.71 6.10
C LYS A 54 15.27 -0.95 4.80
N SER A 55 16.28 -1.35 4.06
CA SER A 55 16.61 -0.75 2.75
C SER A 55 15.53 -0.97 1.68
N ARG A 56 14.56 -1.85 1.93
CA ARG A 56 13.39 -2.08 1.05
C ARG A 56 12.26 -1.08 1.29
N LEU A 57 12.26 -0.39 2.41
CA LEU A 57 11.38 0.75 2.64
C LEU A 57 12.00 2.00 2.01
N ILE A 58 11.28 2.59 1.07
CA ILE A 58 11.63 3.85 0.42
C ILE A 58 10.64 4.90 0.89
N VAL A 59 11.12 5.89 1.63
CA VAL A 59 10.30 7.07 1.95
C VAL A 59 10.53 8.10 0.87
N VAL A 60 9.44 8.55 0.25
CA VAL A 60 9.47 9.53 -0.84
C VAL A 60 8.98 10.90 -0.36
N PRO A 61 9.47 12.01 -0.94
CA PRO A 61 9.03 13.36 -0.58
C PRO A 61 7.52 13.57 -0.80
N GLY A 62 6.86 14.34 0.07
CA GLY A 62 5.45 14.72 -0.07
C GLY A 62 5.21 15.69 -1.25
N GLU A 63 6.20 16.51 -1.61
CA GLU A 63 6.12 17.45 -2.73
C GLU A 63 6.29 16.71 -4.07
N LYS A 64 5.33 16.87 -5.00
CA LYS A 64 5.24 16.12 -6.25
C LYS A 64 6.51 16.17 -7.09
N ARG A 65 7.09 17.37 -7.30
CA ARG A 65 8.28 17.54 -8.16
C ARG A 65 9.48 16.79 -7.59
N GLN A 66 9.69 16.87 -6.27
CA GLN A 66 10.78 16.16 -5.59
C GLN A 66 10.54 14.64 -5.63
N ARG A 67 9.28 14.20 -5.49
CA ARG A 67 8.92 12.79 -5.57
C ARG A 67 9.18 12.21 -6.96
N LEU A 68 8.82 12.92 -8.04
CA LEU A 68 9.10 12.48 -9.41
C LEU A 68 10.61 12.44 -9.69
N SER A 69 11.38 13.41 -9.23
CA SER A 69 12.86 13.37 -9.30
C SER A 69 13.41 12.15 -8.54
N ARG A 70 12.81 11.82 -7.40
CA ARG A 70 13.20 10.62 -6.63
C ARG A 70 12.88 9.32 -7.38
N TYR A 71 11.77 9.27 -8.11
CA TYR A 71 11.44 8.11 -8.96
C TYR A 71 12.47 7.93 -10.08
N GLU A 72 12.93 9.02 -10.70
CA GLU A 72 13.98 8.98 -11.73
C GLU A 72 15.29 8.39 -11.18
N GLU A 73 15.74 8.85 -10.00
CA GLU A 73 16.93 8.29 -9.33
C GLU A 73 16.78 6.80 -8.98
N LEU A 74 15.58 6.36 -8.63
CA LEU A 74 15.29 4.99 -8.20
C LEU A 74 14.92 4.07 -9.36
N LEU A 75 14.72 4.58 -10.55
CA LEU A 75 14.23 3.81 -11.69
C LEU A 75 15.04 2.54 -11.98
N PRO A 76 16.38 2.56 -11.99
CA PRO A 76 17.17 1.34 -12.19
C PRO A 76 16.85 0.26 -11.14
N ARG A 77 16.62 0.68 -9.88
CA ARG A 77 16.27 -0.22 -8.79
C ARG A 77 14.85 -0.76 -8.92
N PHE A 78 13.91 0.06 -9.37
CA PHE A 78 12.54 -0.39 -9.65
C PHE A 78 12.51 -1.47 -10.72
N LEU A 79 13.26 -1.28 -11.81
CA LEU A 79 13.37 -2.25 -12.90
C LEU A 79 14.08 -3.54 -12.47
N GLU A 80 15.01 -3.47 -11.53
CA GLU A 80 15.68 -4.65 -10.96
C GLU A 80 14.70 -5.51 -10.15
N VAL A 81 13.93 -4.89 -9.23
CA VAL A 81 13.04 -5.63 -8.32
C VAL A 81 11.71 -6.03 -8.95
N LYS A 82 11.25 -5.30 -9.95
CA LYS A 82 10.04 -5.53 -10.76
C LYS A 82 8.72 -5.56 -9.98
N ALA A 83 8.71 -5.26 -8.68
CA ALA A 83 7.49 -5.20 -7.88
C ALA A 83 7.59 -4.11 -6.83
N LEU A 84 6.57 -3.25 -6.79
CA LEU A 84 6.45 -2.11 -5.89
C LEU A 84 5.13 -2.20 -5.14
N ALA A 85 5.19 -2.13 -3.81
CA ALA A 85 4.04 -1.94 -2.95
C ALA A 85 4.03 -0.49 -2.46
N PHE A 86 2.92 0.20 -2.65
CA PHE A 86 2.73 1.57 -2.19
C PHE A 86 1.87 1.62 -0.95
N SER A 87 2.16 2.56 -0.06
CA SER A 87 1.34 2.78 1.14
C SER A 87 -0.01 3.44 0.85
N SER A 88 -0.24 3.95 -0.37
CA SER A 88 -1.50 4.54 -0.81
C SER A 88 -1.75 4.30 -2.30
N ASP A 89 -3.02 4.32 -2.71
CA ASP A 89 -3.40 4.29 -4.13
C ASP A 89 -2.94 5.55 -4.85
N TYR A 90 -2.94 6.70 -4.17
CA TYR A 90 -2.47 7.95 -4.75
C TYR A 90 -1.02 7.84 -5.24
N GLY A 91 -0.12 7.36 -4.38
CA GLY A 91 1.28 7.16 -4.74
C GLY A 91 1.46 6.10 -5.84
N ALA A 92 0.69 5.00 -5.76
CA ALA A 92 0.71 3.95 -6.77
C ALA A 92 0.30 4.46 -8.16
N ILE A 93 -0.81 5.21 -8.24
CA ILE A 93 -1.34 5.77 -9.50
C ILE A 93 -0.39 6.83 -10.07
N GLU A 94 0.19 7.68 -9.21
CA GLU A 94 1.20 8.65 -9.67
C GLU A 94 2.42 7.94 -10.26
N ALA A 95 2.89 6.86 -9.63
CA ALA A 95 3.99 6.06 -10.16
C ALA A 95 3.61 5.35 -11.47
N MET A 96 2.39 4.83 -11.60
CA MET A 96 1.90 4.24 -12.86
C MET A 96 1.92 5.26 -13.99
N ASN A 97 1.48 6.51 -13.75
CA ASN A 97 1.54 7.58 -14.74
C ASN A 97 3.00 7.93 -15.09
N TYR A 98 3.89 8.03 -14.09
CA TYR A 98 5.31 8.24 -14.31
C TYR A 98 5.90 7.14 -15.22
N PHE A 99 5.61 5.87 -14.94
CA PHE A 99 6.09 4.76 -15.76
C PHE A 99 5.52 4.79 -17.18
N PHE A 100 4.24 5.12 -17.33
CA PHE A 100 3.62 5.26 -18.65
C PHE A 100 4.32 6.35 -19.48
N ASP A 101 4.58 7.53 -18.89
CA ASP A 101 5.27 8.65 -19.55
C ASP A 101 6.72 8.28 -19.97
N HIS A 102 7.33 7.29 -19.30
CA HIS A 102 8.68 6.79 -19.61
C HIS A 102 8.67 5.48 -20.44
N GLY A 103 7.51 5.07 -20.97
CA GLY A 103 7.39 3.88 -21.81
C GLY A 103 7.54 2.55 -21.05
N ILE A 104 7.43 2.56 -19.73
CA ILE A 104 7.55 1.37 -18.88
C ILE A 104 6.16 0.78 -18.66
N LYS A 105 6.01 -0.50 -18.97
CA LYS A 105 4.73 -1.20 -18.93
C LYS A 105 4.43 -1.80 -17.57
N VAL A 106 3.25 -1.48 -17.03
CA VAL A 106 2.63 -2.13 -15.87
C VAL A 106 1.56 -3.08 -16.41
N PRO A 107 1.52 -4.35 -15.99
CA PRO A 107 2.41 -5.04 -15.06
C PRO A 107 3.64 -5.71 -15.70
N ASP A 108 3.84 -5.64 -17.03
CA ASP A 108 4.82 -6.47 -17.76
C ASP A 108 6.26 -6.27 -17.29
N GLN A 109 6.65 -5.04 -17.01
CA GLN A 109 8.00 -4.69 -16.57
C GLN A 109 8.06 -4.41 -15.07
N ILE A 110 7.02 -3.80 -14.51
CA ILE A 110 6.91 -3.50 -13.08
C ILE A 110 5.49 -3.79 -12.62
N SER A 111 5.34 -4.65 -11.62
CA SER A 111 4.08 -4.89 -10.92
C SER A 111 3.88 -3.88 -9.79
N ILE A 112 2.65 -3.41 -9.60
CA ILE A 112 2.31 -2.37 -8.62
C ILE A 112 1.12 -2.80 -7.78
N VAL A 113 1.23 -2.60 -6.47
CA VAL A 113 0.12 -2.75 -5.50
C VAL A 113 -0.05 -1.43 -4.75
N GLY A 114 -1.29 -0.97 -4.64
CA GLY A 114 -1.69 0.20 -3.86
C GLY A 114 -2.27 -0.16 -2.49
N TYR A 115 -2.86 0.84 -1.85
CA TYR A 115 -3.58 0.73 -0.58
C TYR A 115 -4.69 1.78 -0.56
N ASP A 116 -5.88 1.45 -0.08
CA ASP A 116 -7.09 2.24 0.19
C ASP A 116 -8.31 1.75 -0.59
N ASP A 117 -8.15 1.13 -1.77
CA ASP A 117 -9.20 0.79 -2.73
C ASP A 117 -10.07 2.00 -3.09
N SER A 118 -9.37 3.08 -3.43
CA SER A 118 -10.01 4.31 -3.89
C SER A 118 -10.73 4.08 -5.22
N ILE A 119 -11.74 4.89 -5.51
CA ILE A 119 -12.47 4.81 -6.79
C ILE A 119 -11.54 4.88 -8.01
N TYR A 120 -10.43 5.59 -7.91
CA TYR A 120 -9.45 5.72 -8.99
C TYR A 120 -8.74 4.40 -9.31
N ALA A 121 -8.63 3.47 -8.36
CA ALA A 121 -8.01 2.17 -8.56
C ALA A 121 -8.72 1.33 -9.64
N GLU A 122 -10.03 1.55 -9.85
CA GLU A 122 -10.82 0.89 -10.89
C GLU A 122 -10.76 1.59 -12.24
N PHE A 123 -10.46 2.90 -12.26
CA PHE A 123 -10.47 3.69 -13.49
C PHE A 123 -9.12 3.77 -14.19
N VAL A 124 -8.01 3.57 -13.49
CA VAL A 124 -6.67 3.52 -14.11
C VAL A 124 -6.50 2.28 -14.99
N ARG A 125 -5.54 2.33 -15.92
CA ARG A 125 -5.19 1.18 -16.77
C ARG A 125 -3.69 0.91 -16.68
N PRO A 126 -3.32 -0.35 -16.33
CA PRO A 126 -4.19 -1.44 -15.84
C PRO A 126 -4.90 -1.09 -14.53
N ARG A 127 -6.02 -1.76 -14.20
CA ARG A 127 -6.73 -1.55 -12.93
C ARG A 127 -5.83 -1.93 -11.77
N LEU A 128 -5.79 -1.08 -10.73
CA LEU A 128 -4.85 -1.21 -9.62
C LEU A 128 -5.27 -2.29 -8.63
N THR A 129 -4.40 -3.27 -8.41
CA THR A 129 -4.45 -4.19 -7.27
C THR A 129 -4.17 -3.38 -6.00
N THR A 130 -5.01 -3.50 -4.97
CA THR A 130 -4.94 -2.63 -3.79
C THR A 130 -5.53 -3.30 -2.56
N VAL A 131 -5.35 -2.71 -1.38
CA VAL A 131 -5.97 -3.15 -0.13
C VAL A 131 -7.22 -2.33 0.15
N HIS A 132 -8.38 -2.99 0.20
CA HIS A 132 -9.65 -2.38 0.52
C HIS A 132 -9.76 -2.02 2.00
N GLN A 133 -10.15 -0.77 2.28
CA GLN A 133 -10.57 -0.26 3.57
C GLN A 133 -12.03 0.18 3.49
N ASP A 134 -12.89 -0.34 4.37
CA ASP A 134 -14.28 0.16 4.47
C ASP A 134 -14.32 1.50 5.22
N ILE A 135 -14.05 2.58 4.48
CA ILE A 135 -14.03 3.95 5.01
C ILE A 135 -15.43 4.36 5.49
N HIS A 136 -16.49 3.91 4.80
CA HIS A 136 -17.87 4.20 5.19
C HIS A 136 -18.20 3.59 6.55
N GLN A 137 -17.93 2.30 6.72
CA GLN A 137 -18.15 1.60 8.01
C GLN A 137 -17.29 2.22 9.12
N LYS A 138 -16.06 2.58 8.83
CA LYS A 138 -15.19 3.29 9.79
C LYS A 138 -15.80 4.62 10.23
N GLY A 139 -16.35 5.40 9.31
CA GLY A 139 -17.06 6.65 9.60
C GLY A 139 -18.28 6.43 10.52
N VAL A 140 -19.14 5.47 10.17
CA VAL A 140 -20.33 5.11 10.95
C VAL A 140 -19.96 4.66 12.37
N ILE A 141 -18.99 3.78 12.51
CA ILE A 141 -18.51 3.30 13.82
C ILE A 141 -17.98 4.47 14.66
N SER A 142 -17.18 5.35 14.04
CA SER A 142 -16.57 6.50 14.73
C SER A 142 -17.64 7.47 15.24
N LEU A 143 -18.61 7.81 14.41
CA LEU A 143 -19.72 8.70 14.80
C LEU A 143 -20.60 8.11 15.92
N ARG A 144 -20.97 6.82 15.80
CA ARG A 144 -21.76 6.15 16.86
C ARG A 144 -21.04 6.14 18.21
N ARG A 145 -19.72 5.91 18.18
CA ARG A 145 -18.91 5.90 19.41
C ARG A 145 -18.79 7.30 20.01
N LEU A 146 -18.55 8.31 19.17
CA LEU A 146 -18.49 9.71 19.61
C LEU A 146 -19.82 10.13 20.26
N HIS A 147 -20.94 9.80 19.64
CA HIS A 147 -22.27 10.08 20.19
C HIS A 147 -22.47 9.46 21.58
N ARG A 148 -22.16 8.18 21.73
CA ARG A 148 -22.23 7.49 23.04
C ARG A 148 -21.32 8.13 24.09
N MET A 149 -20.13 8.57 23.71
CA MET A 149 -19.23 9.30 24.63
C MET A 149 -19.82 10.65 25.07
N ILE A 150 -20.47 11.38 24.15
CA ILE A 150 -21.15 12.66 24.47
C ILE A 150 -22.30 12.43 25.44
N GLU A 151 -23.02 11.30 25.33
CA GLU A 151 -24.09 10.91 26.27
C GLU A 151 -23.59 10.36 27.60
N GLY A 152 -22.26 10.38 27.83
CA GLY A 152 -21.65 9.97 29.10
C GLY A 152 -21.42 8.45 29.24
N GLU A 153 -21.57 7.68 28.17
CA GLU A 153 -21.31 6.26 28.22
C GLU A 153 -19.77 5.97 28.23
N THR A 154 -19.36 5.08 29.13
CA THR A 154 -17.98 4.56 29.14
C THR A 154 -17.85 3.45 28.12
N LEU A 155 -16.99 3.66 27.12
CA LEU A 155 -16.71 2.65 26.10
C LEU A 155 -15.70 1.62 26.63
N LYS A 156 -16.07 0.33 26.60
CA LYS A 156 -15.20 -0.78 27.06
C LYS A 156 -13.94 -0.96 26.20
N GLU A 157 -14.04 -0.65 24.90
CA GLU A 157 -12.91 -0.74 23.96
C GLU A 157 -12.68 0.59 23.28
N MET A 158 -11.53 1.21 23.50
CA MET A 158 -11.16 2.47 22.84
C MET A 158 -10.62 2.28 21.42
N ASN A 159 -10.01 1.15 21.14
CA ASN A 159 -9.38 0.86 19.85
C ASN A 159 -10.05 -0.31 19.13
N ILE A 160 -10.92 0.00 18.17
CA ILE A 160 -11.44 -1.00 17.23
C ILE A 160 -10.61 -0.96 15.95
N LYS A 161 -10.16 -2.12 15.50
CA LYS A 161 -9.52 -2.30 14.20
C LYS A 161 -10.53 -2.89 13.22
N SER A 162 -10.85 -2.14 12.16
CA SER A 162 -11.64 -2.67 11.04
C SER A 162 -10.78 -3.58 10.17
N PRO A 163 -11.29 -4.73 9.74
CA PRO A 163 -10.56 -5.63 8.85
C PRO A 163 -10.33 -4.96 7.49
N VAL A 164 -9.29 -5.43 6.81
CA VAL A 164 -8.94 -5.04 5.45
C VAL A 164 -8.77 -6.27 4.58
N ARG A 165 -8.87 -6.12 3.26
CA ARG A 165 -8.70 -7.22 2.32
C ARG A 165 -7.97 -6.78 1.05
N LEU A 166 -7.09 -7.62 0.53
CA LEU A 166 -6.49 -7.41 -0.77
C LEU A 166 -7.52 -7.62 -1.89
N ILE A 167 -7.59 -6.67 -2.82
CA ILE A 167 -8.39 -6.73 -4.05
C ILE A 167 -7.41 -6.88 -5.22
N LYS A 168 -7.38 -8.07 -5.78
CA LYS A 168 -6.55 -8.37 -6.94
C LYS A 168 -7.17 -7.81 -8.21
N ARG A 169 -6.38 -7.12 -9.03
CA ARG A 169 -6.76 -6.57 -10.33
C ARG A 169 -5.64 -6.83 -11.36
N GLU A 170 -5.33 -5.87 -12.21
CA GLU A 170 -4.49 -6.08 -13.42
C GLU A 170 -3.06 -5.57 -13.26
N SER A 171 -2.74 -4.82 -12.20
CA SER A 171 -1.45 -4.14 -12.04
C SER A 171 -0.32 -5.03 -11.51
N VAL A 172 -0.60 -6.31 -11.28
CA VAL A 172 0.39 -7.32 -10.87
C VAL A 172 0.36 -8.47 -11.86
N LYS A 173 1.54 -8.89 -12.31
CA LYS A 173 1.71 -10.07 -13.17
C LYS A 173 1.82 -11.30 -12.26
N GLU A 174 0.87 -12.21 -12.41
CA GLU A 174 0.87 -13.54 -11.75
C GLU A 174 1.72 -14.55 -12.51
#